data_f8e96e2f4ef3d3286627f40a0958b22d
#
_entry.id   f8e96e2f4ef3d3286627f40a0958b22d
#
_cell.length_a   1.000
_cell.length_b   1.000
_cell.length_c   1.000
_cell.angle_alpha   90.00
_cell.angle_beta   90.00
_cell.angle_gamma   90.00
#
_symmetry.space_group_name_H-M   'P 1'
#
loop_
_entity.id
_entity.type
_entity.pdbx_description
1 polymer ?
#
loop_
_entity_poly.entity_id
_entity_poly.type
_entity_poly.pdbx_seq_one_letter_code
_entity_poly.pdbx_strand_id
1 'polypeptide(L)'
;MAPAPASPDTADADAPLASEEPQAPSPAASAALAESPAPDESLAARDPGGQDGAAAPPAGAARAAEPGFLADWPGDTRLTYTLGGNYRGELHGSARVLWQREGTRYHTAVQLDVGLLLSMHLTSQGDITATGLQPAVYEEQVRQRRRGVRLDEDVRLHNGQRVARPAGVQDAASQFVELSHRLATGQLSAEPGTAIPLWLARPGGVDEWTYDVVGEDTLHLPRLGAVRALHFRPRPLAKPRGPIHAEIWFAPSLQYLPVRIRITQGPDTFMDLLADTIEQQ
;
A
#
# COMPACT_ATOMS: atom_id res chain seq x y z
N MET A 1 -37.72 5.08 72.07
CA MET A 1 -36.65 5.65 72.89
C MET A 1 -35.41 5.67 72.00
N ALA A 2 -35.12 6.84 71.50
CA ALA A 2 -33.91 7.16 70.72
C ALA A 2 -32.68 7.06 71.63
N PRO A 3 -31.42 7.04 71.09
CA PRO A 3 -30.92 8.24 70.45
C PRO A 3 -30.09 8.02 69.16
N ALA A 4 -30.18 8.97 68.26
CA ALA A 4 -29.05 9.40 67.46
C ALA A 4 -28.11 10.22 68.41
N PRO A 5 -26.96 10.74 68.01
CA PRO A 5 -26.22 10.93 66.76
C PRO A 5 -24.72 10.80 66.90
N ALA A 6 -23.96 10.97 65.86
CA ALA A 6 -22.74 11.80 65.88
C ALA A 6 -22.13 11.87 64.45
N SER A 7 -22.14 13.04 63.83
CA SER A 7 -21.01 13.49 62.99
C SER A 7 -19.90 13.97 63.89
N PRO A 8 -18.65 13.79 63.47
CA PRO A 8 -17.78 14.85 63.01
C PRO A 8 -16.86 14.34 61.89
N ASP A 9 -16.12 14.99 61.14
CA ASP A 9 -15.39 16.23 61.25
C ASP A 9 -14.79 16.57 59.89
N THR A 10 -14.78 17.77 59.57
CA THR A 10 -14.04 18.38 58.48
C THR A 10 -12.55 18.09 58.57
N ALA A 11 -11.95 17.63 57.48
CA ALA A 11 -10.52 17.82 57.22
C ALA A 11 -10.34 18.27 55.77
N ASP A 12 -10.08 19.52 55.67
CA ASP A 12 -9.47 20.30 54.64
C ASP A 12 -8.21 19.59 54.12
N ALA A 13 -8.13 19.36 52.84
CA ALA A 13 -6.87 19.12 52.16
C ALA A 13 -6.99 19.63 50.73
N ASP A 14 -6.68 20.90 50.62
CA ASP A 14 -6.30 21.63 49.45
C ASP A 14 -5.16 20.86 48.71
N ALA A 15 -5.46 20.23 47.57
CA ALA A 15 -4.47 19.72 46.65
C ALA A 15 -4.59 20.53 45.34
N PRO A 16 -3.51 21.14 44.89
CA PRO A 16 -3.54 21.98 43.71
C PRO A 16 -3.83 21.13 42.47
N LEU A 17 -4.83 21.54 41.70
CA LEU A 17 -5.06 21.12 40.35
C LEU A 17 -3.79 21.36 39.52
N ALA A 18 -3.05 20.30 39.27
CA ALA A 18 -2.00 20.31 38.28
C ALA A 18 -2.68 20.57 36.92
N SER A 19 -2.47 21.76 36.39
CA SER A 19 -2.76 22.11 35.03
C SER A 19 -1.92 21.23 34.12
N GLU A 20 -2.52 20.18 33.57
CA GLU A 20 -1.94 19.44 32.47
C GLU A 20 -1.86 20.37 31.27
N GLU A 21 -0.67 20.91 31.03
CA GLU A 21 -0.33 21.53 29.76
C GLU A 21 -0.59 20.50 28.64
N PRO A 22 -1.28 20.85 27.56
CA PRO A 22 -1.47 19.96 26.44
C PRO A 22 -0.11 19.70 25.81
N GLN A 23 0.47 18.53 26.11
CA GLN A 23 1.66 18.04 25.41
C GLN A 23 1.37 18.06 23.89
N ALA A 24 2.20 18.81 23.18
CA ALA A 24 2.23 18.81 21.74
C ALA A 24 2.39 17.36 21.25
N PRO A 25 1.55 16.88 20.34
CA PRO A 25 1.61 15.51 19.90
C PRO A 25 2.88 15.25 19.12
N SER A 26 3.55 14.21 19.54
CA SER A 26 4.69 13.59 18.86
C SER A 26 4.37 13.36 17.37
N PRO A 27 5.34 13.52 16.45
CA PRO A 27 5.16 13.35 14.99
C PRO A 27 4.96 11.88 14.57
N ALA A 28 4.41 11.04 15.43
CA ALA A 28 4.28 9.60 15.24
C ALA A 28 3.31 9.20 14.10
N ALA A 29 2.37 10.04 13.73
CA ALA A 29 1.42 9.70 12.67
C ALA A 29 2.03 9.75 11.26
N SER A 30 3.14 10.50 11.08
CA SER A 30 3.93 10.49 9.83
C SER A 30 5.03 9.42 9.84
N ALA A 31 5.33 8.87 11.02
CA ALA A 31 6.44 7.93 11.25
C ALA A 31 6.02 6.46 11.11
N ALA A 32 4.74 6.12 11.23
CA ALA A 32 4.28 4.74 11.05
C ALA A 32 4.45 4.22 9.61
N LEU A 33 4.65 5.11 8.64
CA LEU A 33 5.15 4.78 7.30
C LEU A 33 6.69 4.85 7.23
N ALA A 34 7.37 5.24 8.31
CA ALA A 34 8.77 5.67 8.26
C ALA A 34 9.59 5.44 9.54
N GLU A 35 9.48 4.34 10.27
CA GLU A 35 10.39 4.10 11.40
C GLU A 35 11.47 3.05 11.13
N SER A 36 12.71 3.51 11.12
CA SER A 36 13.90 3.03 11.84
C SER A 36 15.11 3.89 11.50
N PRO A 37 16.05 4.08 12.46
CA PRO A 37 17.11 5.07 12.37
C PRO A 37 18.25 4.66 11.44
N ALA A 38 18.88 5.66 10.83
CA ALA A 38 20.05 5.52 9.98
C ALA A 38 21.34 5.37 10.79
N PRO A 39 22.40 4.82 10.17
CA PRO A 39 23.64 5.57 10.16
C PRO A 39 24.07 5.99 8.75
N ASP A 40 24.68 7.12 8.74
CA ASP A 40 25.33 7.87 7.68
C ASP A 40 26.56 7.12 7.15
N GLU A 41 26.73 7.04 5.83
CA GLU A 41 28.07 7.14 5.25
C GLU A 41 28.00 7.33 3.72
N SER A 42 28.66 8.39 3.34
CA SER A 42 29.03 8.87 2.01
C SER A 42 29.88 7.85 1.24
N LEU A 43 29.57 7.62 -0.04
CA LEU A 43 30.57 7.16 -1.00
C LEU A 43 30.37 7.82 -2.37
N ALA A 44 31.49 8.34 -2.82
CA ALA A 44 31.75 9.23 -3.92
C ALA A 44 31.41 8.66 -5.31
N ALA A 45 31.16 9.58 -6.21
CA ALA A 45 31.08 9.44 -7.65
C ALA A 45 32.32 8.81 -8.27
N ARG A 46 32.10 7.91 -9.24
CA ARG A 46 33.04 7.62 -10.33
C ARG A 46 32.29 7.58 -11.65
N ASP A 47 32.61 8.55 -12.46
CA ASP A 47 32.34 8.61 -13.88
C ASP A 47 33.37 7.74 -14.64
N PRO A 48 33.00 7.01 -15.68
CA PRO A 48 33.83 6.90 -16.84
C PRO A 48 33.07 7.18 -18.14
N GLY A 49 33.47 8.22 -18.80
CA GLY A 49 33.13 8.50 -20.19
C GLY A 49 33.72 7.43 -21.14
N GLY A 50 33.02 7.22 -22.22
CA GLY A 50 33.45 6.39 -23.36
C GLY A 50 32.44 6.51 -24.48
N GLN A 51 32.77 7.30 -25.48
CA GLN A 51 32.07 7.48 -26.75
C GLN A 51 32.19 6.25 -27.65
N ASP A 52 31.21 6.14 -28.52
CA ASP A 52 31.21 5.78 -29.93
C ASP A 52 30.48 4.50 -30.34
N GLY A 53 29.67 4.68 -31.38
CA GLY A 53 29.20 3.60 -32.25
C GLY A 53 27.71 3.53 -32.49
N ALA A 54 27.14 4.52 -33.19
CA ALA A 54 25.81 4.39 -33.78
C ALA A 54 25.84 3.33 -34.89
N ALA A 55 25.32 2.13 -34.59
CA ALA A 55 24.92 1.17 -35.59
C ALA A 55 23.39 1.15 -35.61
N ALA A 56 22.80 1.51 -36.74
CA ALA A 56 21.37 1.39 -36.98
C ALA A 56 20.93 -0.07 -36.80
N PRO A 57 19.80 -0.33 -36.12
CA PRO A 57 19.28 -1.67 -35.98
C PRO A 57 18.79 -2.18 -37.35
N PRO A 58 19.00 -3.48 -37.70
CA PRO A 58 18.44 -4.05 -38.90
C PRO A 58 16.92 -4.08 -38.81
N ALA A 59 16.29 -3.48 -39.78
CA ALA A 59 14.83 -3.60 -39.99
C ALA A 59 14.52 -5.07 -40.26
N GLY A 60 13.68 -5.69 -39.41
CA GLY A 60 13.15 -7.03 -39.69
C GLY A 60 13.35 -8.08 -38.61
N ALA A 61 13.45 -7.74 -37.34
CA ALA A 61 13.23 -8.73 -36.30
C ALA A 61 11.73 -9.01 -36.21
N ALA A 62 11.30 -10.19 -36.68
CA ALA A 62 9.96 -10.71 -36.42
C ALA A 62 9.74 -10.62 -34.91
N ARG A 63 8.72 -9.86 -34.49
CA ARG A 63 8.35 -9.73 -33.08
C ARG A 63 8.05 -11.14 -32.61
N ALA A 64 8.88 -11.68 -31.72
CA ALA A 64 8.64 -12.99 -31.14
C ALA A 64 7.21 -12.96 -30.55
N ALA A 65 6.43 -14.02 -30.81
CA ALA A 65 5.08 -14.10 -30.28
C ALA A 65 5.15 -13.98 -28.77
N GLU A 66 4.31 -13.12 -28.20
CA GLU A 66 4.24 -12.96 -26.75
C GLU A 66 3.82 -14.29 -26.10
N PRO A 67 4.38 -14.64 -24.93
CA PRO A 67 3.95 -15.82 -24.19
C PRO A 67 2.44 -15.79 -23.91
N GLY A 68 1.76 -16.92 -24.12
CA GLY A 68 0.28 -16.97 -24.05
C GLY A 68 -0.31 -16.49 -22.72
N PHE A 69 0.42 -16.66 -21.59
CA PHE A 69 -0.05 -16.20 -20.27
C PHE A 69 -0.13 -14.67 -20.15
N LEU A 70 0.50 -13.92 -21.06
CA LEU A 70 0.40 -12.45 -21.05
C LEU A 70 -0.96 -11.94 -21.52
N ALA A 71 -1.73 -12.74 -22.25
CA ALA A 71 -3.04 -12.36 -22.74
C ALA A 71 -4.04 -12.07 -21.60
N ASP A 72 -3.86 -12.70 -20.44
CA ASP A 72 -4.74 -12.53 -19.28
C ASP A 72 -4.39 -11.30 -18.42
N TRP A 73 -3.25 -10.65 -18.72
CA TRP A 73 -2.84 -9.44 -17.98
C TRP A 73 -3.41 -8.19 -18.65
N PRO A 74 -3.86 -7.20 -17.83
CA PRO A 74 -4.39 -5.96 -18.38
C PRO A 74 -3.33 -5.23 -19.22
N GLY A 75 -3.79 -4.48 -20.21
CA GLY A 75 -2.98 -3.48 -20.89
C GLY A 75 -2.58 -2.34 -19.94
N ASP A 76 -1.87 -1.35 -20.48
CA ASP A 76 -1.48 -0.18 -19.69
C ASP A 76 -2.71 0.46 -19.07
N THR A 77 -2.70 0.60 -17.76
CA THR A 77 -3.87 1.06 -17.00
C THR A 77 -3.49 2.21 -16.07
N ARG A 78 -4.30 3.26 -16.09
CA ARG A 78 -4.22 4.38 -15.15
C ARG A 78 -5.52 4.49 -14.39
N LEU A 79 -5.44 4.45 -13.06
CA LEU A 79 -6.54 4.78 -12.17
C LEU A 79 -6.26 6.09 -11.45
N THR A 80 -7.27 6.95 -11.36
CA THR A 80 -7.23 8.12 -10.47
C THR A 80 -8.25 7.94 -9.37
N TYR A 81 -7.93 8.47 -8.18
CA TYR A 81 -8.77 8.39 -7.01
C TYR A 81 -8.96 9.77 -6.40
N THR A 82 -10.17 10.05 -5.97
CA THR A 82 -10.45 11.11 -5.01
C THR A 82 -10.18 10.55 -3.62
N LEU A 83 -9.43 11.30 -2.82
CA LEU A 83 -9.11 10.95 -1.46
C LEU A 83 -9.87 11.86 -0.51
N GLY A 84 -10.60 11.25 0.42
CA GLY A 84 -11.18 11.90 1.59
C GLY A 84 -10.69 11.21 2.85
N GLY A 85 -11.01 11.76 4.00
CA GLY A 85 -10.65 11.11 5.26
C GLY A 85 -10.65 12.04 6.45
N ASN A 86 -10.04 11.58 7.54
CA ASN A 86 -9.87 12.35 8.75
C ASN A 86 -8.48 12.12 9.36
N TYR A 87 -7.78 13.21 9.64
CA TYR A 87 -6.57 13.25 10.44
C TYR A 87 -6.50 14.58 11.18
N ARG A 88 -7.05 14.63 12.42
CA ARG A 88 -7.19 15.89 13.19
C ARG A 88 -7.99 16.95 12.45
N GLY A 89 -8.92 16.52 11.64
CA GLY A 89 -9.73 17.34 10.74
C GLY A 89 -9.90 16.65 9.40
N GLU A 90 -10.75 17.20 8.56
CA GLU A 90 -11.08 16.66 7.26
C GLU A 90 -9.87 16.64 6.34
N LEU A 91 -9.66 15.52 5.65
CA LEU A 91 -8.61 15.33 4.65
C LEU A 91 -9.20 15.35 3.25
N HIS A 92 -8.51 16.05 2.35
CA HIS A 92 -8.78 16.04 0.92
C HIS A 92 -7.48 15.84 0.16
N GLY A 93 -7.55 15.04 -0.91
CA GLY A 93 -6.39 14.76 -1.72
C GLY A 93 -6.74 13.94 -2.96
N SER A 94 -5.72 13.38 -3.57
CA SER A 94 -5.85 12.50 -4.73
C SER A 94 -4.83 11.39 -4.68
N ALA A 95 -5.12 10.29 -5.39
CA ALA A 95 -4.11 9.29 -5.68
C ALA A 95 -4.19 8.89 -7.15
N ARG A 96 -3.06 8.37 -7.64
CA ARG A 96 -2.94 7.83 -9.00
C ARG A 96 -2.20 6.52 -8.94
N VAL A 97 -2.73 5.52 -9.63
CA VAL A 97 -2.07 4.24 -9.85
C VAL A 97 -1.81 4.11 -11.34
N LEU A 98 -0.57 3.78 -11.68
CA LEU A 98 -0.15 3.49 -13.04
C LEU A 98 0.33 2.04 -13.08
N TRP A 99 -0.18 1.28 -14.03
CA TRP A 99 0.31 -0.04 -14.42
C TRP A 99 0.75 0.00 -15.86
N GLN A 100 1.94 -0.51 -16.15
CA GLN A 100 2.50 -0.59 -17.48
C GLN A 100 3.23 -1.92 -17.66
N ARG A 101 3.18 -2.47 -18.87
CA ARG A 101 3.97 -3.65 -19.22
C ARG A 101 4.60 -3.55 -20.61
N GLU A 102 5.77 -4.12 -20.73
CA GLU A 102 6.46 -4.32 -21.99
C GLU A 102 6.95 -5.77 -22.08
N GLY A 103 6.29 -6.58 -22.90
CA GLY A 103 6.48 -8.03 -22.88
C GLY A 103 6.22 -8.59 -21.48
N THR A 104 7.21 -9.29 -20.92
CA THR A 104 7.14 -9.85 -19.57
C THR A 104 7.59 -8.89 -18.47
N ARG A 105 8.07 -7.68 -18.80
CA ARG A 105 8.48 -6.70 -17.78
C ARG A 105 7.29 -5.84 -17.38
N TYR A 106 7.20 -5.54 -16.10
CA TYR A 106 6.18 -4.61 -15.61
C TYR A 106 6.78 -3.46 -14.79
N HIS A 107 6.04 -2.38 -14.76
CA HIS A 107 6.23 -1.24 -13.87
C HIS A 107 4.88 -0.83 -13.30
N THR A 108 4.78 -0.70 -11.99
CA THR A 108 3.63 -0.06 -11.35
C THR A 108 4.08 1.06 -10.43
N ALA A 109 3.31 2.15 -10.43
CA ALA A 109 3.56 3.30 -9.59
C ALA A 109 2.26 3.74 -8.90
N VAL A 110 2.37 4.07 -7.62
CA VAL A 110 1.30 4.65 -6.81
C VAL A 110 1.76 6.00 -6.32
N GLN A 111 1.01 7.04 -6.63
CA GLN A 111 1.21 8.40 -6.13
C GLN A 111 0.02 8.75 -5.25
N LEU A 112 0.28 9.26 -4.06
CA LEU A 112 -0.73 9.75 -3.13
C LEU A 112 -0.32 11.14 -2.67
N ASP A 113 -1.24 12.09 -2.77
CA ASP A 113 -1.04 13.48 -2.41
C ASP A 113 -2.18 13.99 -1.52
N VAL A 114 -1.82 14.49 -0.35
CA VAL A 114 -2.73 15.13 0.62
C VAL A 114 -2.20 16.54 0.90
N GLY A 115 -2.03 17.31 -0.15
CA GLY A 115 -1.55 18.69 -0.10
C GLY A 115 -0.23 18.81 0.66
N LEU A 116 -0.17 19.69 1.68
CA LEU A 116 1.03 19.90 2.48
C LEU A 116 1.29 18.82 3.53
N LEU A 117 0.32 17.96 3.80
CA LEU A 117 0.39 16.97 4.88
C LEU A 117 1.22 15.75 4.49
N LEU A 118 0.95 15.19 3.31
CA LEU A 118 1.55 13.93 2.88
C LEU A 118 1.70 13.91 1.36
N SER A 119 2.92 13.58 0.89
CA SER A 119 3.16 13.12 -0.47
C SER A 119 3.89 11.78 -0.38
N MET A 120 3.37 10.78 -1.07
CA MET A 120 3.91 9.43 -1.09
C MET A 120 3.98 8.92 -2.52
N HIS A 121 5.10 8.30 -2.87
CA HIS A 121 5.31 7.66 -4.16
C HIS A 121 5.87 6.26 -3.93
N LEU A 122 5.17 5.24 -4.44
CA LEU A 122 5.58 3.85 -4.41
C LEU A 122 5.82 3.38 -5.83
N THR A 123 6.89 2.62 -6.05
CA THR A 123 7.14 1.97 -7.35
C THR A 123 7.50 0.52 -7.15
N SER A 124 7.04 -0.33 -8.04
CA SER A 124 7.40 -1.74 -8.14
C SER A 124 7.75 -2.08 -9.58
N GLN A 125 8.81 -2.83 -9.77
CA GLN A 125 9.26 -3.32 -11.07
C GLN A 125 9.68 -4.78 -10.95
N GLY A 126 9.44 -5.54 -12.01
CA GLY A 126 9.78 -6.95 -12.03
C GLY A 126 9.32 -7.62 -13.31
N ASP A 127 9.07 -8.91 -13.20
CA ASP A 127 8.66 -9.74 -14.32
C ASP A 127 7.27 -10.32 -14.11
N ILE A 128 6.54 -10.47 -15.21
CA ILE A 128 5.30 -11.22 -15.30
C ILE A 128 5.68 -12.65 -15.68
N THR A 129 5.19 -13.61 -14.93
CA THR A 129 5.44 -15.05 -15.18
C THR A 129 4.13 -15.80 -15.32
N ALA A 130 4.19 -17.06 -15.70
CA ALA A 130 3.01 -17.93 -15.76
C ALA A 130 2.34 -18.15 -14.39
N THR A 131 3.03 -17.83 -13.29
CA THR A 131 2.51 -18.01 -11.92
C THR A 131 2.16 -16.70 -11.22
N GLY A 132 2.29 -15.56 -11.90
CA GLY A 132 2.00 -14.24 -11.35
C GLY A 132 3.16 -13.27 -11.44
N LEU A 133 3.05 -12.15 -10.73
CA LEU A 133 4.10 -11.14 -10.68
C LEU A 133 5.29 -11.61 -9.83
N GLN A 134 6.48 -11.30 -10.32
CA GLN A 134 7.74 -11.46 -9.59
C GLN A 134 8.41 -10.09 -9.42
N PRO A 135 8.10 -9.36 -8.35
CA PRO A 135 8.77 -8.10 -8.06
C PRO A 135 10.27 -8.30 -7.89
N ALA A 136 11.07 -7.42 -8.50
CA ALA A 136 12.53 -7.39 -8.36
C ALA A 136 12.99 -6.20 -7.53
N VAL A 137 12.32 -5.06 -7.69
CA VAL A 137 12.66 -3.82 -6.99
C VAL A 137 11.39 -3.13 -6.54
N TYR A 138 11.32 -2.81 -5.26
CA TYR A 138 10.29 -1.96 -4.69
C TYR A 138 10.92 -0.76 -4.00
N GLU A 139 10.38 0.42 -4.25
CA GLU A 139 10.81 1.66 -3.62
C GLU A 139 9.60 2.45 -3.13
N GLU A 140 9.76 3.06 -1.96
CA GLU A 140 8.82 4.01 -1.41
C GLU A 140 9.52 5.32 -1.08
N GLN A 141 8.91 6.41 -1.47
CA GLN A 141 9.31 7.75 -1.09
C GLN A 141 8.15 8.41 -0.35
N VAL A 142 8.39 8.76 0.91
CA VAL A 142 7.44 9.49 1.75
C VAL A 142 8.07 10.84 2.07
N ARG A 143 7.47 11.91 1.54
CA ARG A 143 8.09 13.25 1.54
C ARG A 143 9.48 13.17 0.86
N GLN A 144 10.56 13.40 1.62
CA GLN A 144 11.94 13.36 1.10
C GLN A 144 12.70 12.09 1.47
N ARG A 145 12.08 11.17 2.24
CA ARG A 145 12.72 9.92 2.63
C ARG A 145 12.41 8.82 1.62
N ARG A 146 13.47 8.24 1.07
CA ARG A 146 13.39 7.11 0.13
C ARG A 146 13.89 5.85 0.80
N ARG A 147 13.15 4.75 0.65
CA ARG A 147 13.51 3.42 1.12
C ARG A 147 13.16 2.41 0.06
N GLY A 148 13.90 1.30 0.02
CA GLY A 148 13.64 0.29 -0.98
C GLY A 148 13.88 -1.12 -0.47
N VAL A 149 13.40 -2.08 -1.25
CA VAL A 149 13.60 -3.51 -1.08
C VAL A 149 14.03 -4.07 -2.42
N ARG A 150 15.01 -4.97 -2.43
CA ARG A 150 15.39 -5.77 -3.60
C ARG A 150 14.97 -7.22 -3.34
N LEU A 151 14.35 -7.82 -4.35
CA LEU A 151 13.78 -9.16 -4.28
C LEU A 151 14.46 -10.03 -5.35
N ASP A 152 15.67 -10.48 -5.06
CA ASP A 152 16.47 -11.40 -5.89
C ASP A 152 16.22 -12.84 -5.41
N GLU A 153 17.27 -13.64 -5.18
CA GLU A 153 17.18 -14.96 -4.54
C GLU A 153 16.67 -14.86 -3.09
N ASP A 154 17.06 -13.79 -2.41
CA ASP A 154 16.57 -13.37 -1.10
C ASP A 154 15.93 -11.98 -1.18
N VAL A 155 15.28 -11.58 -0.09
CA VAL A 155 14.75 -10.21 0.07
C VAL A 155 15.77 -9.40 0.85
N ARG A 156 16.35 -8.38 0.22
CA ARG A 156 17.24 -7.41 0.86
C ARG A 156 16.45 -6.19 1.29
N LEU A 157 16.30 -6.03 2.59
CA LEU A 157 15.60 -4.91 3.21
C LEU A 157 16.42 -3.61 3.14
N HIS A 158 15.76 -2.47 3.41
CA HIS A 158 16.38 -1.15 3.38
C HIS A 158 17.60 -1.02 4.32
N ASN A 159 17.56 -1.69 5.47
CA ASN A 159 18.67 -1.71 6.45
C ASN A 159 19.81 -2.68 6.08
N GLY A 160 19.77 -3.29 4.90
CA GLY A 160 20.75 -4.26 4.43
C GLY A 160 20.52 -5.70 4.92
N GLN A 161 19.57 -5.93 5.83
CA GLN A 161 19.21 -7.26 6.29
C GLN A 161 18.68 -8.10 5.12
N ARG A 162 19.08 -9.36 5.06
CA ARG A 162 18.57 -10.35 4.11
C ARG A 162 17.63 -11.31 4.83
N VAL A 163 16.52 -11.60 4.21
CA VAL A 163 15.53 -12.58 4.67
C VAL A 163 15.16 -13.50 3.52
N ALA A 164 14.80 -14.75 3.83
CA ALA A 164 14.36 -15.69 2.81
C ALA A 164 13.21 -15.09 1.99
N ARG A 165 13.26 -15.31 0.65
CA ARG A 165 12.18 -14.88 -0.25
C ARG A 165 11.06 -15.91 -0.24
N PRO A 166 9.86 -15.58 0.27
CA PRO A 166 8.71 -16.46 0.16
C PRO A 166 8.24 -16.59 -1.29
N ALA A 167 7.69 -17.74 -1.65
CA ALA A 167 7.07 -17.94 -2.96
C ALA A 167 5.89 -16.97 -3.13
N GLY A 168 5.78 -16.34 -4.30
CA GLY A 168 4.69 -15.41 -4.62
C GLY A 168 4.69 -14.10 -3.80
N VAL A 169 5.82 -13.76 -3.15
CA VAL A 169 5.94 -12.51 -2.40
C VAL A 169 5.69 -11.30 -3.30
N GLN A 170 4.84 -10.39 -2.84
CA GLN A 170 4.53 -9.13 -3.46
C GLN A 170 5.09 -7.96 -2.63
N ASP A 171 4.95 -6.76 -3.13
CA ASP A 171 5.22 -5.52 -2.40
C ASP A 171 3.94 -4.66 -2.30
N ALA A 172 4.03 -3.51 -1.65
CA ALA A 172 2.86 -2.68 -1.39
C ALA A 172 2.21 -2.08 -2.66
N ALA A 173 2.92 -2.06 -3.80
CA ALA A 173 2.37 -1.57 -5.06
C ALA A 173 1.90 -2.73 -5.97
N SER A 174 2.70 -3.80 -6.09
CA SER A 174 2.39 -4.95 -6.96
C SER A 174 1.20 -5.78 -6.48
N GLN A 175 0.94 -5.86 -5.16
CA GLN A 175 -0.13 -6.68 -4.60
C GLN A 175 -1.51 -6.42 -5.21
N PHE A 176 -1.83 -5.15 -5.53
CA PHE A 176 -3.14 -4.81 -6.06
C PHE A 176 -3.33 -5.39 -7.46
N VAL A 177 -2.31 -5.31 -8.30
CA VAL A 177 -2.34 -5.85 -9.66
C VAL A 177 -2.36 -7.37 -9.64
N GLU A 178 -1.56 -8.00 -8.77
CA GLU A 178 -1.54 -9.45 -8.58
C GLU A 178 -2.89 -9.98 -8.13
N LEU A 179 -3.52 -9.36 -7.12
CA LEU A 179 -4.84 -9.76 -6.64
C LEU A 179 -5.91 -9.56 -7.70
N SER A 180 -5.91 -8.43 -8.42
CA SER A 180 -6.85 -8.18 -9.52
C SER A 180 -6.74 -9.25 -10.60
N HIS A 181 -5.53 -9.58 -11.04
CA HIS A 181 -5.28 -10.61 -12.04
C HIS A 181 -5.76 -11.98 -11.57
N ARG A 182 -5.40 -12.41 -10.36
CA ARG A 182 -5.79 -13.72 -9.81
C ARG A 182 -7.29 -13.86 -9.61
N LEU A 183 -8.00 -12.77 -9.28
CA LEU A 183 -9.45 -12.73 -9.21
C LEU A 183 -10.06 -12.82 -10.61
N ALA A 184 -9.56 -12.04 -11.58
CA ALA A 184 -10.06 -12.01 -12.94
C ALA A 184 -9.89 -13.34 -13.67
N THR A 185 -8.83 -14.07 -13.38
CA THR A 185 -8.53 -15.39 -13.97
C THR A 185 -9.12 -16.57 -13.18
N GLY A 186 -9.84 -16.32 -12.09
CA GLY A 186 -10.42 -17.36 -11.26
C GLY A 186 -9.41 -18.17 -10.42
N GLN A 187 -8.17 -17.71 -10.30
CA GLN A 187 -7.15 -18.33 -9.45
C GLN A 187 -7.41 -18.11 -7.96
N LEU A 188 -8.23 -17.09 -7.62
CA LEU A 188 -8.72 -16.82 -6.28
C LEU A 188 -10.23 -16.88 -6.25
N SER A 189 -10.77 -17.58 -5.23
CA SER A 189 -12.18 -17.51 -4.93
C SER A 189 -12.52 -16.19 -4.24
N ALA A 190 -13.59 -15.56 -4.72
CA ALA A 190 -14.15 -14.34 -4.15
C ALA A 190 -15.37 -14.60 -3.26
N GLU A 191 -15.61 -15.84 -2.85
CA GLU A 191 -16.73 -16.20 -1.99
C GLU A 191 -16.55 -15.64 -0.57
N PRO A 192 -17.59 -15.07 0.04
CA PRO A 192 -17.53 -14.61 1.43
C PRO A 192 -17.02 -15.67 2.39
N GLY A 193 -16.12 -15.28 3.29
CA GLY A 193 -15.47 -16.19 4.23
C GLY A 193 -14.17 -16.81 3.70
N THR A 194 -13.82 -16.64 2.43
CA THR A 194 -12.54 -17.10 1.89
C THR A 194 -11.40 -16.27 2.52
N ALA A 195 -10.35 -16.99 2.96
CA ALA A 195 -9.11 -16.37 3.45
C ALA A 195 -8.04 -16.44 2.36
N ILE A 196 -7.42 -15.30 2.05
CA ILE A 196 -6.42 -15.13 0.99
C ILE A 196 -5.09 -14.75 1.63
N PRO A 197 -4.14 -15.69 1.77
CA PRO A 197 -2.80 -15.39 2.26
C PRO A 197 -1.97 -14.71 1.18
N LEU A 198 -1.15 -13.76 1.58
CA LEU A 198 -0.26 -12.99 0.71
C LEU A 198 1.00 -12.56 1.46
N TRP A 199 2.17 -12.91 0.95
CA TRP A 199 3.43 -12.41 1.47
C TRP A 199 3.72 -11.01 0.94
N LEU A 200 4.02 -10.07 1.84
CA LEU A 200 4.38 -8.69 1.48
C LEU A 200 5.78 -8.34 1.96
N ALA A 201 6.62 -7.94 1.01
CA ALA A 201 7.92 -7.35 1.28
C ALA A 201 7.80 -5.82 1.35
N ARG A 202 8.24 -5.25 2.46
CA ARG A 202 8.28 -3.79 2.71
C ARG A 202 9.66 -3.42 3.26
N PRO A 203 10.08 -2.16 3.24
CA PRO A 203 11.40 -1.75 3.74
C PRO A 203 11.73 -2.22 5.15
N GLY A 204 10.72 -2.39 6.01
CA GLY A 204 10.86 -2.85 7.40
C GLY A 204 10.81 -4.37 7.59
N GLY A 205 10.48 -5.16 6.56
CA GLY A 205 10.43 -6.62 6.67
C GLY A 205 9.51 -7.31 5.69
N VAL A 206 9.45 -8.62 5.81
CA VAL A 206 8.56 -9.50 5.04
C VAL A 206 7.58 -10.14 6.00
N ASP A 207 6.29 -9.96 5.75
CA ASP A 207 5.21 -10.44 6.60
C ASP A 207 4.16 -11.19 5.76
N GLU A 208 3.57 -12.23 6.34
CA GLU A 208 2.40 -12.89 5.76
C GLU A 208 1.14 -12.14 6.19
N TRP A 209 0.42 -11.64 5.19
CA TRP A 209 -0.87 -11.00 5.35
C TRP A 209 -1.97 -11.98 4.95
N THR A 210 -3.12 -11.89 5.60
CA THR A 210 -4.30 -12.62 5.18
C THR A 210 -5.45 -11.64 5.01
N TYR A 211 -6.06 -11.64 3.84
CA TYR A 211 -7.30 -10.93 3.58
C TYR A 211 -8.49 -11.88 3.72
N ASP A 212 -9.52 -11.47 4.43
CA ASP A 212 -10.81 -12.13 4.42
C ASP A 212 -11.71 -11.49 3.37
N VAL A 213 -12.35 -12.29 2.54
CA VAL A 213 -13.44 -11.83 1.68
C VAL A 213 -14.67 -11.65 2.57
N VAL A 214 -15.07 -10.40 2.80
CA VAL A 214 -16.18 -10.06 3.70
C VAL A 214 -17.52 -10.26 3.01
N GLY A 215 -17.59 -9.87 1.74
CA GLY A 215 -18.81 -9.92 0.94
C GLY A 215 -18.77 -8.90 -0.18
N GLU A 216 -19.94 -8.57 -0.70
CA GLU A 216 -20.10 -7.60 -1.78
C GLU A 216 -20.81 -6.36 -1.28
N ASP A 217 -20.28 -5.19 -1.62
CA ASP A 217 -20.84 -3.88 -1.33
C ASP A 217 -21.22 -3.17 -2.64
N THR A 218 -22.26 -2.32 -2.59
CA THR A 218 -22.55 -1.37 -3.66
C THR A 218 -21.95 -0.01 -3.28
N LEU A 219 -20.95 0.41 -4.04
CA LEU A 219 -20.25 1.68 -3.86
C LEU A 219 -20.80 2.73 -4.83
N HIS A 220 -20.88 3.98 -4.39
CA HIS A 220 -21.18 5.12 -5.26
C HIS A 220 -19.89 5.89 -5.52
N LEU A 221 -19.31 5.65 -6.69
CA LEU A 221 -18.04 6.25 -7.11
C LEU A 221 -18.29 7.59 -7.80
N PRO A 222 -17.43 8.61 -7.63
CA PRO A 222 -17.69 9.99 -8.06
C PRO A 222 -18.10 10.13 -9.53
N ARG A 223 -17.42 9.45 -10.45
CA ARG A 223 -17.71 9.51 -11.89
C ARG A 223 -18.19 8.20 -12.50
N LEU A 224 -18.00 7.09 -11.81
CA LEU A 224 -18.35 5.76 -12.29
C LEU A 224 -19.74 5.31 -11.83
N GLY A 225 -20.40 6.08 -10.94
CA GLY A 225 -21.74 5.78 -10.44
C GLY A 225 -21.78 4.60 -9.46
N ALA A 226 -22.87 3.85 -9.47
CA ALA A 226 -23.04 2.69 -8.60
C ALA A 226 -22.28 1.48 -9.16
N VAL A 227 -21.35 0.94 -8.38
CA VAL A 227 -20.50 -0.20 -8.75
C VAL A 227 -20.56 -1.24 -7.63
N ARG A 228 -20.80 -2.49 -8.00
CA ARG A 228 -20.70 -3.63 -7.07
C ARG A 228 -19.23 -4.00 -6.92
N ALA A 229 -18.77 -4.18 -5.68
CA ALA A 229 -17.38 -4.50 -5.39
C ALA A 229 -17.25 -5.47 -4.23
N LEU A 230 -16.30 -6.37 -4.34
CA LEU A 230 -15.95 -7.37 -3.34
C LEU A 230 -15.06 -6.74 -2.28
N HIS A 231 -15.47 -6.82 -1.03
CA HIS A 231 -14.77 -6.24 0.12
C HIS A 231 -13.76 -7.22 0.70
N PHE A 232 -12.51 -6.82 0.74
CA PHE A 232 -11.38 -7.56 1.31
C PHE A 232 -10.88 -6.82 2.55
N ARG A 233 -10.85 -7.52 3.67
CA ARG A 233 -10.39 -6.98 4.96
C ARG A 233 -9.14 -7.72 5.43
N PRO A 234 -8.04 -7.02 5.74
CA PRO A 234 -6.85 -7.68 6.26
C PRO A 234 -7.06 -8.11 7.71
N ARG A 235 -6.58 -9.31 8.05
CA ARG A 235 -6.50 -9.75 9.45
C ARG A 235 -5.41 -8.97 10.18
N PRO A 236 -5.59 -8.69 11.47
CA PRO A 236 -4.52 -8.13 12.29
C PRO A 236 -3.29 -9.05 12.29
N LEU A 237 -2.12 -8.48 12.07
CA LEU A 237 -0.86 -9.22 12.19
C LEU A 237 -0.56 -9.51 13.66
N ALA A 238 0.00 -10.69 13.96
CA ALA A 238 0.41 -11.05 15.31
C ALA A 238 1.51 -10.10 15.87
N LYS A 239 2.36 -9.57 14.98
CA LYS A 239 3.39 -8.57 15.29
C LYS A 239 3.30 -7.44 14.27
N PRO A 240 2.36 -6.49 14.46
CA PRO A 240 2.18 -5.40 13.52
C PRO A 240 3.40 -4.47 13.51
N ARG A 241 3.86 -4.13 12.29
CA ARG A 241 4.88 -3.09 12.08
C ARG A 241 4.21 -1.73 11.89
N GLY A 242 3.30 -1.37 12.78
CA GLY A 242 2.49 -0.16 12.74
C GLY A 242 0.99 -0.45 12.77
N PRO A 243 0.16 0.54 13.11
CA PRO A 243 -1.28 0.39 13.30
C PRO A 243 -2.10 0.50 12.00
N ILE A 244 -1.49 0.33 10.81
CA ILE A 244 -2.15 0.56 9.53
C ILE A 244 -2.89 -0.69 9.08
N HIS A 245 -4.18 -0.52 8.74
CA HIS A 245 -5.02 -1.52 8.09
C HIS A 245 -5.53 -0.94 6.77
N ALA A 246 -5.38 -1.69 5.67
CA ALA A 246 -5.86 -1.28 4.36
C ALA A 246 -6.94 -2.27 3.88
N GLU A 247 -8.19 -1.87 3.93
CA GLU A 247 -9.30 -2.59 3.32
C GLU A 247 -9.40 -2.24 1.84
N ILE A 248 -9.78 -3.20 0.99
CA ILE A 248 -9.77 -3.05 -0.46
C ILE A 248 -11.12 -3.54 -1.01
N TRP A 249 -11.63 -2.84 -2.00
CA TRP A 249 -12.81 -3.25 -2.77
C TRP A 249 -12.46 -3.44 -4.23
N PHE A 250 -12.61 -4.67 -4.72
CA PHE A 250 -12.35 -5.04 -6.11
C PHE A 250 -13.67 -5.15 -6.88
N ALA A 251 -13.78 -4.49 -8.03
CA ALA A 251 -15.01 -4.47 -8.83
C ALA A 251 -14.97 -5.51 -9.96
N PRO A 252 -15.77 -6.58 -9.92
CA PRO A 252 -15.81 -7.60 -10.97
C PRO A 252 -16.13 -7.04 -12.37
N SER A 253 -17.05 -6.07 -12.45
CA SER A 253 -17.45 -5.41 -13.71
C SER A 253 -16.34 -4.54 -14.32
N LEU A 254 -15.29 -4.26 -13.59
CA LEU A 254 -14.14 -3.44 -13.98
C LEU A 254 -12.83 -4.25 -13.90
N GLN A 255 -12.85 -5.50 -14.36
CA GLN A 255 -11.70 -6.42 -14.37
C GLN A 255 -11.07 -6.61 -12.98
N TYR A 256 -11.89 -6.59 -11.92
CA TYR A 256 -11.44 -6.64 -10.54
C TYR A 256 -10.43 -5.55 -10.16
N LEU A 257 -10.49 -4.39 -10.81
CA LEU A 257 -9.69 -3.24 -10.39
C LEU A 257 -10.09 -2.79 -8.99
N PRO A 258 -9.14 -2.33 -8.15
CA PRO A 258 -9.42 -1.82 -6.82
C PRO A 258 -10.12 -0.46 -6.93
N VAL A 259 -11.42 -0.41 -6.70
CA VAL A 259 -12.24 0.80 -6.85
C VAL A 259 -12.39 1.61 -5.56
N ARG A 260 -12.05 1.00 -4.42
CA ARG A 260 -11.93 1.69 -3.14
C ARG A 260 -10.81 1.09 -2.32
N ILE A 261 -10.04 1.93 -1.66
CA ILE A 261 -9.03 1.54 -0.69
C ILE A 261 -9.22 2.41 0.55
N ARG A 262 -9.48 1.78 1.71
CA ARG A 262 -9.61 2.49 2.98
C ARG A 262 -8.45 2.12 3.89
N ILE A 263 -7.65 3.10 4.21
CA ILE A 263 -6.49 2.96 5.11
C ILE A 263 -6.87 3.55 6.46
N THR A 264 -6.85 2.73 7.50
CA THR A 264 -7.22 3.12 8.86
C THR A 264 -6.00 3.03 9.77
N GLN A 265 -5.82 4.05 10.63
CA GLN A 265 -4.77 4.12 11.63
C GLN A 265 -5.38 4.54 12.98
N GLY A 266 -5.83 3.56 13.75
CA GLY A 266 -6.58 3.83 14.99
C GLY A 266 -8.03 4.27 14.74
N PRO A 267 -8.76 4.70 15.79
CA PRO A 267 -10.21 4.89 15.71
C PRO A 267 -10.63 6.08 14.83
N ASP A 268 -9.88 7.17 14.88
CA ASP A 268 -10.31 8.45 14.30
C ASP A 268 -9.48 8.89 13.07
N THR A 269 -8.46 8.11 12.71
CA THR A 269 -7.58 8.45 11.59
C THR A 269 -7.78 7.48 10.44
N PHE A 270 -8.23 7.98 9.30
CA PHE A 270 -8.39 7.18 8.09
C PHE A 270 -8.24 8.01 6.82
N MET A 271 -7.86 7.33 5.76
CA MET A 271 -7.91 7.80 4.38
C MET A 271 -8.79 6.85 3.57
N ASP A 272 -9.66 7.39 2.76
CA ASP A 272 -10.61 6.66 1.91
C ASP A 272 -10.44 7.13 0.47
N LEU A 273 -9.95 6.24 -0.37
CA LEU A 273 -9.69 6.48 -1.78
C LEU A 273 -10.83 5.86 -2.58
N LEU A 274 -11.53 6.66 -3.36
CA LEU A 274 -12.60 6.23 -4.25
C LEU A 274 -12.17 6.46 -5.70
N ALA A 275 -12.24 5.40 -6.53
CA ALA A 275 -11.88 5.50 -7.94
C ALA A 275 -12.74 6.55 -8.65
N ASP A 276 -12.09 7.42 -9.40
CA ASP A 276 -12.69 8.54 -10.13
C ASP A 276 -12.67 8.28 -11.64
N THR A 277 -11.49 7.92 -12.19
CA THR A 277 -11.35 7.57 -13.61
C THR A 277 -10.50 6.31 -13.79
N ILE A 278 -10.80 5.58 -14.87
CA ILE A 278 -10.06 4.40 -15.33
C ILE A 278 -9.75 4.62 -16.80
N GLU A 279 -8.47 4.60 -17.17
CA GLU A 279 -7.98 4.70 -18.54
C GLU A 279 -7.17 3.45 -18.84
N GLN A 280 -7.49 2.74 -19.91
CA GLN A 280 -6.79 1.53 -20.38
C GLN A 280 -6.44 1.67 -21.86
N GLN A 281 -5.24 1.13 -22.25
CA GLN A 281 -4.75 1.15 -23.64
C GLN A 281 -4.39 -0.26 -24.08
#